data_bf297936c1e2c5a6538f1880393bb0f5
#
_entry.id   bf297936c1e2c5a6538f1880393bb0f5
#
_cell.length_a   1.000
_cell.length_b   1.000
_cell.length_c   1.000
_cell.angle_alpha   90.00
_cell.angle_beta   90.00
_cell.angle_gamma   90.00
#
_symmetry.space_group_name_H-M   'P 1'
#
loop_
_entity.id
_entity.type
_entity.pdbx_description
1 polymer ?
#
loop_
_entity_poly.entity_id
_entity_poly.type
_entity_poly.pdbx_seq_one_letter_code
_entity_poly.pdbx_strand_id
1 'polypeptide(L)' 'MVRLEIEKGEYLFKLQDILKKKNISINKLMRDTNTDFKVLKRMMTGELVRFDIFVVARLCDYLNCKITDIIEYVPSKK' A
#
# COMPACT_ATOMS: atom_id res chain seq x y z
N MET A 1 7.21 4.57 -6.34
CA MET A 1 7.39 3.86 -5.06
C MET A 1 7.80 4.86 -4.01
N VAL A 2 7.12 4.85 -2.87
CA VAL A 2 7.39 5.77 -1.77
C VAL A 2 8.17 5.03 -0.69
N ARG A 3 9.17 5.70 -0.11
CA ARG A 3 10.01 5.12 0.93
C ARG A 3 9.83 5.89 2.23
N LEU A 4 9.78 5.14 3.32
CA LEU A 4 9.74 5.72 4.67
C LEU A 4 10.86 5.08 5.50
N GLU A 5 11.86 5.86 5.84
CA GLU A 5 12.94 5.40 6.72
C GLU A 5 12.42 5.35 8.15
N ILE A 6 12.59 4.21 8.80
CA ILE A 6 12.14 4.03 10.17
C ILE A 6 13.06 3.05 10.87
N GLU A 7 13.45 3.36 12.09
CA GLU A 7 14.39 2.54 12.84
C GLU A 7 15.67 2.35 12.02
N LYS A 8 16.04 1.11 11.76
CA LYS A 8 17.27 0.78 11.04
C LYS A 8 17.03 0.39 9.59
N GLY A 9 15.80 0.44 9.13
CA GLY A 9 15.45 0.06 7.78
C GLY A 9 14.50 1.04 7.15
N GLU A 10 13.78 0.56 6.16
CA GLU A 10 12.78 1.41 5.49
C GLU A 10 11.60 0.58 5.01
N TYR A 11 10.44 1.22 4.98
CA TYR A 11 9.25 0.66 4.35
C TYR A 11 9.14 1.18 2.93
N LEU A 12 8.78 0.29 2.02
CA LEU A 12 8.51 0.64 0.63
C LEU A 12 7.00 0.53 0.41
N PHE A 13 6.38 1.63 0.00
CA PHE A 13 4.94 1.69 -0.29
C PHE A 13 4.75 1.59 -1.80
N LYS A 14 4.21 0.48 -2.26
CA LYS A 14 4.14 0.14 -3.68
C LYS A 14 2.73 0.13 -4.25
N LEU A 15 1.73 0.56 -3.47
CA LEU A 15 0.34 0.52 -3.91
C LEU A 15 0.14 1.29 -5.22
N GLN A 16 0.72 2.48 -5.32
CA GLN A 16 0.59 3.30 -6.51
C GLN A 16 1.18 2.61 -7.73
N ASP A 17 2.30 1.92 -7.54
CA ASP A 17 2.96 1.21 -8.64
C ASP A 17 2.09 0.05 -9.16
N ILE A 18 1.47 -0.71 -8.27
CA ILE A 18 0.65 -1.83 -8.68
C ILE A 18 -0.65 -1.36 -9.34
N LEU A 19 -1.23 -0.25 -8.88
CA LEU A 19 -2.40 0.35 -9.53
C LEU A 19 -2.07 0.80 -10.95
N LYS A 20 -0.91 1.43 -11.11
CA LYS A 20 -0.46 1.89 -12.42
C LYS A 20 -0.22 0.70 -13.35
N LYS A 21 0.43 -0.34 -12.84
CA LYS A 21 0.71 -1.55 -13.62
C LYS A 21 -0.57 -2.23 -14.08
N LYS A 22 -1.60 -2.26 -13.23
CA LYS A 22 -2.87 -2.91 -13.55
C LYS A 22 -3.87 -1.96 -14.20
N ASN A 23 -3.48 -0.69 -14.40
CA ASN A 23 -4.32 0.34 -15.00
C ASN A 23 -5.64 0.53 -14.24
N ILE A 24 -5.55 0.62 -12.92
CA ILE A 24 -6.68 0.81 -12.02
C ILE A 24 -6.59 2.21 -11.41
N SER A 25 -7.65 3.01 -11.54
CA SER A 25 -7.70 4.33 -10.95
C SER A 25 -7.95 4.23 -9.44
N ILE A 26 -7.52 5.27 -8.72
CA ILE A 26 -7.76 5.34 -7.27
C ILE A 26 -9.27 5.37 -6.97
N ASN A 27 -10.04 6.07 -7.79
CA ASN A 27 -11.49 6.15 -7.60
C ASN A 27 -12.15 4.79 -7.76
N LYS A 28 -11.71 4.00 -8.74
CA LYS A 28 -12.21 2.65 -8.93
C LYS A 28 -11.86 1.76 -7.76
N LEU A 29 -10.63 1.86 -7.28
CA LEU A 29 -10.17 1.08 -6.13
C LEU A 29 -11.00 1.41 -4.88
N MET A 30 -11.21 2.70 -4.61
CA MET A 30 -12.03 3.14 -3.48
C MET A 30 -13.43 2.56 -3.52
N ARG A 31 -14.06 2.66 -4.68
CA ARG A 31 -15.44 2.20 -4.87
C ARG A 31 -15.55 0.68 -4.76
N ASP A 32 -14.67 -0.04 -5.44
CA ASP A 32 -14.77 -1.50 -5.51
C ASP A 32 -14.35 -2.19 -4.21
N THR A 33 -13.48 -1.56 -3.43
CA THR A 33 -13.04 -2.11 -2.13
C THR A 33 -13.73 -1.45 -0.95
N ASN A 34 -14.59 -0.47 -1.22
CA ASN A 34 -15.29 0.29 -0.18
C ASN A 34 -14.30 0.84 0.86
N THR A 35 -13.23 1.45 0.38
CA THR A 35 -12.15 1.97 1.22
C THR A 35 -12.10 3.49 1.12
N ASP A 36 -11.90 4.15 2.26
CA ASP A 36 -11.81 5.61 2.35
C ASP A 36 -10.56 6.10 1.62
N PHE A 37 -10.70 7.21 0.92
CA PHE A 37 -9.59 7.86 0.22
C PHE A 37 -8.44 8.20 1.16
N LYS A 38 -8.74 8.65 2.37
CA LYS A 38 -7.70 9.02 3.34
C LYS A 38 -6.79 7.85 3.68
N VAL A 39 -7.38 6.66 3.81
CA VAL A 39 -6.62 5.44 4.11
C VAL A 39 -5.70 5.10 2.94
N LEU A 40 -6.24 5.12 1.72
CA LEU A 40 -5.46 4.81 0.53
C LEU A 40 -4.36 5.85 0.30
N LYS A 41 -4.68 7.13 0.51
CA LYS A 41 -3.72 8.20 0.36
C LYS A 41 -2.53 8.02 1.30
N ARG A 42 -2.79 7.69 2.56
CA ARG A 42 -1.72 7.45 3.53
C ARG A 42 -0.84 6.28 3.13
N MET A 43 -1.44 5.23 2.57
CA MET A 43 -0.69 4.07 2.09
C MET A 43 0.19 4.44 0.89
N MET A 44 -0.25 5.39 0.07
CA MET A 44 0.51 5.80 -1.11
C MET A 44 1.60 6.83 -0.79
N THR A 45 1.38 7.65 0.23
CA THR A 45 2.33 8.73 0.57
C THR A 45 3.32 8.35 1.66
N GLY A 46 3.15 7.18 2.27
CA GLY A 46 4.04 6.75 3.33
C GLY A 46 3.74 7.37 4.69
N GLU A 47 2.59 8.00 4.86
CA GLU A 47 2.18 8.62 6.11
C GLU A 47 1.47 7.64 7.04
N LEU A 48 1.35 6.40 6.63
CA LEU A 48 0.63 5.39 7.38
C LEU A 48 1.47 4.87 8.54
N VAL A 49 0.94 5.01 9.75
CA VAL A 49 1.59 4.52 10.98
C VAL A 49 0.98 3.20 11.42
N ARG A 50 -0.29 2.98 11.10
CA ARG A 50 -1.02 1.76 11.48
C ARG A 50 -1.72 1.17 10.28
N PHE A 51 -1.85 -0.15 10.28
CA PHE A 51 -2.55 -0.88 9.23
C PHE A 51 -3.82 -1.51 9.78
N ASP A 52 -4.90 -1.32 9.04
CA ASP A 52 -6.11 -2.09 9.24
C ASP A 52 -5.99 -3.35 8.38
N ILE A 53 -5.86 -4.51 9.02
CA ILE A 53 -5.65 -5.76 8.30
C ILE A 53 -6.83 -6.12 7.41
N PHE A 54 -8.03 -5.65 7.74
CA PHE A 54 -9.20 -5.88 6.89
C PHE A 54 -9.09 -5.10 5.59
N VAL A 55 -8.62 -3.85 5.66
CA VAL A 55 -8.38 -3.04 4.46
C VAL A 55 -7.31 -3.70 3.59
N VAL A 56 -6.20 -4.11 4.20
CA VAL A 56 -5.11 -4.77 3.48
C VAL A 56 -5.61 -6.04 2.80
N ALA A 57 -6.42 -6.84 3.51
CA ALA A 57 -6.98 -8.06 2.95
C ALA A 57 -7.85 -7.77 1.74
N ARG A 58 -8.73 -6.75 1.82
CA ARG A 58 -9.58 -6.37 0.69
C ARG A 58 -8.77 -5.93 -0.51
N LEU A 59 -7.71 -5.15 -0.27
CA LEU A 59 -6.83 -4.70 -1.36
C LEU A 59 -6.12 -5.88 -2.01
N CYS A 60 -5.58 -6.80 -1.21
CA CYS A 60 -4.89 -7.97 -1.73
C CYS A 60 -5.83 -8.86 -2.54
N ASP A 61 -7.05 -9.07 -2.06
CA ASP A 61 -8.04 -9.86 -2.78
C ASP A 61 -8.44 -9.19 -4.10
N TYR A 62 -8.72 -7.89 -4.05
CA TYR A 62 -9.15 -7.16 -5.23
C TYR A 62 -8.05 -7.10 -6.28
N LEU A 63 -6.82 -6.83 -5.86
CA LEU A 63 -5.67 -6.70 -6.76
C LEU A 63 -5.02 -8.04 -7.09
N ASN A 64 -5.48 -9.12 -6.45
CA ASN A 64 -4.92 -10.46 -6.61
C ASN A 64 -3.41 -10.45 -6.41
N CYS A 65 -2.98 -9.94 -5.27
CA CYS A 65 -1.56 -9.76 -4.97
C CYS A 65 -1.26 -10.12 -3.52
N LYS A 66 0.01 -10.13 -3.19
CA LYS A 66 0.49 -10.37 -1.83
C LYS A 66 0.65 -9.04 -1.10
N ILE A 67 0.67 -9.09 0.23
CA ILE A 67 0.91 -7.88 1.02
C ILE A 67 2.24 -7.22 0.64
N THR A 68 3.26 -8.00 0.31
CA THR A 68 4.56 -7.47 -0.08
C THR A 68 4.54 -6.75 -1.43
N ASP A 69 3.48 -6.91 -2.21
CA ASP A 69 3.28 -6.14 -3.44
C ASP A 69 2.75 -4.75 -3.14
N ILE A 70 2.21 -4.54 -1.95
CA ILE A 70 1.66 -3.26 -1.51
C ILE A 70 2.64 -2.54 -0.59
N ILE A 71 3.17 -3.25 0.41
CA ILE A 71 4.12 -2.68 1.36
C ILE A 71 5.18 -3.73 1.69
N GLU A 72 6.41 -3.26 1.83
CA GLU A 72 7.53 -4.14 2.14
C GLU A 72 8.49 -3.44 3.11
N TYR A 73 8.98 -4.17 4.09
CA TYR A 73 10.03 -3.66 4.98
C TYR A 73 11.39 -4.20 4.54
N VAL A 74 12.33 -3.30 4.34
CA VAL A 74 13.69 -3.65 3.96
C VAL A 74 14.61 -3.31 5.14
N PRO A 75 15.16 -4.31 5.81
CA PRO A 75 16.06 -4.03 6.94
C PRO A 75 17.37 -3.45 6.47
N SER A 76 18.03 -2.73 7.36
CA SER A 76 19.35 -2.20 7.08
C SER A 76 20.36 -3.35 6.93
N LYS A 77 21.21 -3.22 5.93
CA LYS A 77 22.30 -4.19 5.73
C LYS A 77 23.47 -3.80 6.60
N LYS A 78 23.64 -4.50 7.67
CA LYS A 78 24.88 -4.40 8.47
C LYS A 78 25.23 -5.71 9.05
#